data_4c9cec6bbb58410a0190833cfd6318dd
#
_entry.id   4c9cec6bbb58410a0190833cfd6318dd
#
_cell.length_a   1.000
_cell.length_b   1.000
_cell.length_c   1.000
_cell.angle_alpha   90.00
_cell.angle_beta   90.00
_cell.angle_gamma   90.00
#
_symmetry.space_group_name_H-M   'P 1'
#
loop_
_entity.id
_entity.type
_entity.pdbx_description
1 polymer ?
#
loop_
_entity_poly.entity_id
_entity_poly.type
_entity_poly.pdbx_seq_one_letter_code
_entity_poly.pdbx_strand_id
1 'polypeptide(L)'
;MTKIEAPTNCPSCRSVLEEVNYLLYCRNPHCGEKVLKLIEHFAKTLKIKGLGPKSIAKLDIISLEELYSLDAFEMAKALGSERLAAKLVDELERSKSAPLNVLLSAFSIPLIGKTASEKLSKVCKDIDEIDYDLCRKAGLGEKSTASLLHWLEMEFYQQSMLPFSFKFENNQTTNITHGTVCISGKLTSYKTKAEAHNKLQELGYAVKTSLTKDVTILVNESGVESAKTKKARD
;
A
#
# COMPACT_ATOMS: atom_id res chain seq x y z
N MET A 1 -37.48 -23.85 11.96
CA MET A 1 -36.34 -23.00 11.67
C MET A 1 -35.38 -23.08 12.83
N THR A 2 -34.19 -23.63 12.62
CA THR A 2 -33.15 -23.70 13.66
C THR A 2 -32.55 -22.29 13.84
N LYS A 3 -32.60 -21.75 15.06
CA LYS A 3 -32.00 -20.46 15.38
C LYS A 3 -30.49 -20.61 15.31
N ILE A 4 -29.85 -19.84 14.45
CA ILE A 4 -28.38 -19.79 14.37
C ILE A 4 -27.88 -18.95 15.55
N GLU A 5 -27.13 -19.55 16.46
CA GLU A 5 -26.51 -18.84 17.58
C GLU A 5 -25.14 -18.31 17.16
N ALA A 6 -24.83 -17.08 17.57
CA ALA A 6 -23.53 -16.50 17.32
C ALA A 6 -22.43 -17.25 18.11
N PRO A 7 -21.27 -17.51 17.53
CA PRO A 7 -20.19 -18.19 18.25
C PRO A 7 -19.63 -17.29 19.37
N THR A 8 -19.33 -17.87 20.52
CA THR A 8 -18.72 -17.18 21.65
C THR A 8 -17.20 -17.20 21.59
N ASN A 9 -16.62 -18.16 20.86
CA ASN A 9 -15.18 -18.36 20.73
C ASN A 9 -14.74 -18.30 19.28
N CYS A 10 -13.53 -17.80 19.06
CA CYS A 10 -12.90 -17.74 17.74
C CYS A 10 -12.73 -19.17 17.18
N PRO A 11 -13.19 -19.45 15.95
CA PRO A 11 -13.07 -20.79 15.36
C PRO A 11 -11.61 -21.21 15.10
N SER A 12 -10.72 -20.26 14.92
CA SER A 12 -9.29 -20.50 14.66
C SER A 12 -8.49 -20.73 15.96
N CYS A 13 -8.48 -19.75 16.86
CA CYS A 13 -7.62 -19.78 18.04
C CYS A 13 -8.34 -20.08 19.37
N ARG A 14 -9.65 -20.29 19.36
CA ARG A 14 -10.50 -20.57 20.53
C ARG A 14 -10.60 -19.47 21.59
N SER A 15 -9.94 -18.32 21.40
CA SER A 15 -10.10 -17.18 22.30
C SER A 15 -11.52 -16.65 22.28
N VAL A 16 -11.96 -16.09 23.40
CA VAL A 16 -13.29 -15.46 23.51
C VAL A 16 -13.42 -14.32 22.51
N LEU A 17 -14.55 -14.25 21.83
CA LEU A 17 -14.87 -13.17 20.91
C LEU A 17 -15.47 -11.99 21.66
N GLU A 18 -15.09 -10.79 21.25
CA GLU A 18 -15.69 -9.54 21.72
C GLU A 18 -16.74 -9.07 20.71
N GLU A 19 -17.94 -8.74 21.21
CA GLU A 19 -18.98 -8.15 20.38
C GLU A 19 -18.89 -6.62 20.44
N VAL A 20 -18.73 -5.98 19.28
CA VAL A 20 -18.75 -4.52 19.13
C VAL A 20 -19.69 -4.16 17.98
N ASN A 21 -20.75 -3.42 18.26
CA ASN A 21 -21.73 -3.01 17.25
C ASN A 21 -22.29 -4.21 16.43
N TYR A 22 -22.69 -5.28 17.12
CA TYR A 22 -23.19 -6.53 16.52
C TYR A 22 -22.20 -7.28 15.63
N LEU A 23 -20.90 -6.95 15.70
CA LEU A 23 -19.83 -7.65 15.02
C LEU A 23 -18.93 -8.35 16.04
N LEU A 24 -18.52 -9.58 15.72
CA LEU A 24 -17.66 -10.39 16.58
C LEU A 24 -16.19 -10.21 16.19
N TYR A 25 -15.36 -9.86 17.17
CA TYR A 25 -13.93 -9.62 17.00
C TYR A 25 -13.10 -10.58 17.85
N CYS A 26 -12.12 -11.22 17.22
CA CYS A 26 -11.05 -11.91 17.93
C CYS A 26 -9.97 -10.89 18.32
N ARG A 27 -9.74 -10.71 19.64
CA ARG A 27 -8.71 -9.79 20.14
C ARG A 27 -7.34 -10.43 20.35
N ASN A 28 -7.24 -11.74 20.21
CA ASN A 28 -5.96 -12.43 20.32
C ASN A 28 -4.99 -11.96 19.22
N PRO A 29 -3.83 -11.33 19.57
CA PRO A 29 -2.85 -10.88 18.59
C PRO A 29 -2.17 -12.07 17.86
N HIS A 30 -2.07 -13.22 18.54
CA HIS A 30 -1.46 -14.43 17.99
C HIS A 30 -2.46 -15.39 17.31
N CYS A 31 -3.63 -14.88 16.92
CA CYS A 31 -4.58 -15.67 16.15
C CYS A 31 -4.06 -15.88 14.74
N GLY A 32 -3.83 -17.14 14.34
CA GLY A 32 -3.27 -17.49 13.02
C GLY A 32 -4.04 -16.87 11.86
N GLU A 33 -5.38 -16.89 11.89
CA GLU A 33 -6.20 -16.26 10.85
C GLU A 33 -5.98 -14.73 10.76
N LYS A 34 -5.76 -14.04 11.88
CA LYS A 34 -5.45 -12.61 11.87
C LYS A 34 -4.10 -12.34 11.22
N VAL A 35 -3.10 -13.14 11.57
CA VAL A 35 -1.75 -13.03 10.99
C VAL A 35 -1.80 -13.30 9.48
N LEU A 36 -2.46 -14.37 9.05
CA LEU A 36 -2.64 -14.67 7.63
C LEU A 36 -3.33 -13.53 6.89
N LYS A 37 -4.39 -12.94 7.46
CA LYS A 37 -5.09 -11.79 6.88
C LYS A 37 -4.22 -10.53 6.83
N LEU A 38 -3.37 -10.31 7.82
CA LEU A 38 -2.39 -9.23 7.80
C LEU A 38 -1.40 -9.41 6.65
N ILE A 39 -0.82 -10.61 6.50
CA ILE A 39 0.11 -10.92 5.41
C ILE A 39 -0.57 -10.80 4.04
N GLU A 40 -1.80 -11.29 3.87
CA GLU A 40 -2.58 -11.12 2.65
C GLU A 40 -2.81 -9.65 2.31
N HIS A 41 -3.21 -8.85 3.31
CA HIS A 41 -3.44 -7.41 3.14
C HIS A 41 -2.15 -6.69 2.76
N PHE A 42 -1.06 -6.99 3.46
CA PHE A 42 0.27 -6.44 3.21
C PHE A 42 0.72 -6.73 1.77
N ALA A 43 0.66 -8.01 1.35
CA ALA A 43 1.02 -8.44 0.01
C ALA A 43 0.18 -7.75 -1.08
N LYS A 44 -1.13 -7.62 -0.86
CA LYS A 44 -2.05 -6.95 -1.78
C LYS A 44 -1.76 -5.46 -1.89
N THR A 45 -1.52 -4.78 -0.76
CA THR A 45 -1.28 -3.34 -0.70
C THR A 45 0.03 -2.96 -1.37
N LEU A 46 1.09 -3.72 -1.12
CA LEU A 46 2.40 -3.56 -1.75
C LEU A 46 2.48 -4.16 -3.16
N LYS A 47 1.38 -4.79 -3.62
CA LYS A 47 1.28 -5.45 -4.93
C LYS A 47 2.37 -6.50 -5.15
N ILE A 48 2.69 -7.30 -4.13
CA ILE A 48 3.67 -8.39 -4.20
C ILE A 48 3.05 -9.53 -5.02
N LYS A 49 3.46 -9.63 -6.27
CA LYS A 49 2.94 -10.65 -7.19
C LYS A 49 3.44 -12.03 -6.79
N GLY A 50 2.56 -13.02 -6.87
CA GLY A 50 2.88 -14.39 -6.49
C GLY A 50 2.63 -14.71 -5.01
N LEU A 51 2.41 -13.71 -4.15
CA LEU A 51 2.09 -13.89 -2.74
C LEU A 51 0.57 -13.77 -2.50
N GLY A 52 -0.17 -14.76 -2.98
CA GLY A 52 -1.61 -14.88 -2.72
C GLY A 52 -1.90 -15.88 -1.62
N PRO A 53 -3.20 -16.09 -1.23
CA PRO A 53 -3.58 -16.99 -0.14
C PRO A 53 -3.01 -18.41 -0.26
N LYS A 54 -2.97 -18.95 -1.48
CA LYS A 54 -2.41 -20.28 -1.73
C LYS A 54 -0.89 -20.35 -1.53
N SER A 55 -0.18 -19.30 -1.91
CA SER A 55 1.27 -19.23 -1.72
C SER A 55 1.62 -19.01 -0.25
N ILE A 56 0.89 -18.16 0.45
CA ILE A 56 1.05 -17.92 1.90
C ILE A 56 0.83 -19.23 2.67
N ALA A 57 -0.23 -19.96 2.35
CA ALA A 57 -0.51 -21.26 2.97
C ALA A 57 0.57 -22.32 2.69
N LYS A 58 1.18 -22.31 1.49
CA LYS A 58 2.28 -23.23 1.15
C LYS A 58 3.61 -22.88 1.81
N LEU A 59 3.87 -21.57 1.95
CA LEU A 59 5.07 -21.06 2.62
C LEU A 59 5.01 -21.26 4.14
N ASP A 60 3.80 -21.52 4.68
CA ASP A 60 3.53 -21.77 6.11
C ASP A 60 4.11 -20.69 7.04
N ILE A 61 4.08 -19.43 6.57
CA ILE A 61 4.63 -18.27 7.27
C ILE A 61 3.65 -17.73 8.31
N ILE A 62 4.18 -17.37 9.46
CA ILE A 62 3.41 -16.87 10.60
C ILE A 62 3.72 -15.39 10.94
N SER A 63 4.62 -14.76 10.21
CA SER A 63 4.96 -13.34 10.40
C SER A 63 5.52 -12.71 9.12
N LEU A 64 5.56 -11.37 9.07
CA LEU A 64 6.23 -10.64 7.99
C LEU A 64 7.75 -10.82 8.04
N GLU A 65 8.32 -10.93 9.23
CA GLU A 65 9.75 -11.20 9.41
C GLU A 65 10.15 -12.50 8.74
N GLU A 66 9.40 -13.57 9.02
CA GLU A 66 9.65 -14.87 8.43
C GLU A 66 9.54 -14.80 6.91
N LEU A 67 8.52 -14.11 6.36
CA LEU A 67 8.38 -13.91 4.92
C LEU A 67 9.64 -13.33 4.27
N TYR A 68 10.24 -12.32 4.91
CA TYR A 68 11.41 -11.64 4.35
C TYR A 68 12.75 -12.32 4.70
N SER A 69 12.75 -13.29 5.60
CA SER A 69 13.94 -14.09 5.95
C SER A 69 14.07 -15.36 5.10
N LEU A 70 12.98 -15.83 4.47
CA LEU A 70 13.02 -17.00 3.59
C LEU A 70 13.93 -16.76 2.39
N ASP A 71 14.81 -17.71 2.13
CA ASP A 71 15.65 -17.71 0.94
C ASP A 71 14.92 -18.28 -0.30
N ALA A 72 15.54 -18.11 -1.48
CA ALA A 72 14.96 -18.58 -2.74
C ALA A 72 14.79 -20.11 -2.78
N PHE A 73 15.66 -20.86 -2.11
CA PHE A 73 15.62 -22.32 -2.08
C PHE A 73 14.44 -22.81 -1.21
N GLU A 74 14.27 -22.23 -0.02
CA GLU A 74 13.15 -22.52 0.88
C GLU A 74 11.82 -22.20 0.20
N MET A 75 11.73 -21.02 -0.43
CA MET A 75 10.53 -20.63 -1.21
C MET A 75 10.27 -21.61 -2.37
N ALA A 76 11.30 -22.05 -3.10
CA ALA A 76 11.15 -22.98 -4.22
C ALA A 76 10.65 -24.34 -3.74
N LYS A 77 11.18 -24.84 -2.63
CA LYS A 77 10.77 -26.09 -2.00
C LYS A 77 9.29 -26.04 -1.56
N ALA A 78 8.90 -24.98 -0.88
CA ALA A 78 7.52 -24.80 -0.39
C ALA A 78 6.51 -24.61 -1.52
N LEU A 79 6.84 -23.76 -2.51
CA LEU A 79 5.97 -23.46 -3.65
C LEU A 79 5.95 -24.57 -4.70
N GLY A 80 6.96 -25.43 -4.74
CA GLY A 80 7.15 -26.47 -5.76
C GLY A 80 7.56 -25.89 -7.12
N SER A 81 8.21 -24.71 -7.15
CA SER A 81 8.62 -24.03 -8.40
C SER A 81 9.70 -22.98 -8.18
N GLU A 82 10.90 -23.25 -8.70
CA GLU A 82 12.01 -22.28 -8.68
C GLU A 82 11.66 -20.97 -9.39
N ARG A 83 10.93 -21.05 -10.50
CA ARG A 83 10.51 -19.85 -11.26
C ARG A 83 9.57 -18.95 -10.47
N LEU A 84 8.67 -19.52 -9.67
CA LEU A 84 7.77 -18.75 -8.82
C LEU A 84 8.54 -18.17 -7.63
N ALA A 85 9.45 -18.93 -7.04
CA ALA A 85 10.29 -18.46 -5.96
C ALA A 85 11.17 -17.28 -6.37
N ALA A 86 11.89 -17.38 -7.50
CA ALA A 86 12.71 -16.30 -8.01
C ALA A 86 11.89 -15.01 -8.24
N LYS A 87 10.71 -15.11 -8.85
CA LYS A 87 9.82 -13.97 -9.03
C LYS A 87 9.34 -13.37 -7.70
N LEU A 88 9.06 -14.22 -6.71
CA LEU A 88 8.61 -13.76 -5.41
C LEU A 88 9.72 -13.02 -4.67
N VAL A 89 10.97 -13.51 -4.74
CA VAL A 89 12.15 -12.82 -4.20
C VAL A 89 12.29 -11.43 -4.83
N ASP A 90 12.22 -11.31 -6.16
CA ASP A 90 12.29 -10.03 -6.86
C ASP A 90 11.18 -9.05 -6.40
N GLU A 91 9.96 -9.56 -6.23
CA GLU A 91 8.82 -8.75 -5.76
C GLU A 91 8.98 -8.33 -4.29
N LEU A 92 9.55 -9.17 -3.43
CA LEU A 92 9.87 -8.85 -2.05
C LEU A 92 10.97 -7.78 -1.99
N GLU A 93 12.05 -7.90 -2.77
CA GLU A 93 13.10 -6.87 -2.85
C GLU A 93 12.52 -5.53 -3.34
N ARG A 94 11.68 -5.56 -4.37
CA ARG A 94 11.00 -4.36 -4.85
C ARG A 94 10.12 -3.73 -3.76
N SER A 95 9.47 -4.53 -2.94
CA SER A 95 8.57 -4.04 -1.88
C SER A 95 9.30 -3.26 -0.78
N LYS A 96 10.61 -3.49 -0.60
CA LYS A 96 11.45 -2.76 0.37
C LYS A 96 11.60 -1.27 0.04
N SER A 97 11.34 -0.88 -1.21
CA SER A 97 11.36 0.51 -1.69
C SER A 97 9.94 1.11 -1.80
N ALA A 98 8.98 0.59 -1.07
CA ALA A 98 7.61 1.10 -1.12
C ALA A 98 7.52 2.52 -0.54
N PRO A 99 6.69 3.42 -1.14
CA PRO A 99 6.44 4.74 -0.59
C PRO A 99 5.80 4.66 0.80
N LEU A 100 6.15 5.61 1.69
CA LEU A 100 5.68 5.65 3.08
C LEU A 100 4.14 5.53 3.21
N ASN A 101 3.38 6.22 2.37
CA ASN A 101 1.92 6.15 2.38
C ASN A 101 1.38 4.75 2.03
N VAL A 102 2.06 4.02 1.15
CA VAL A 102 1.67 2.65 0.79
C VAL A 102 2.06 1.70 1.91
N LEU A 103 3.27 1.85 2.46
CA LEU A 103 3.77 1.02 3.55
C LEU A 103 2.91 1.13 4.81
N LEU A 104 2.61 2.35 5.28
CA LEU A 104 1.74 2.56 6.44
C LEU A 104 0.35 1.94 6.24
N SER A 105 -0.20 2.03 5.02
CA SER A 105 -1.47 1.41 4.69
C SER A 105 -1.39 -0.12 4.69
N ALA A 106 -0.22 -0.71 4.41
CA ALA A 106 -0.02 -2.15 4.33
C ALA A 106 -0.01 -2.83 5.69
N PHE A 107 0.43 -2.15 6.74
CA PHE A 107 0.48 -2.71 8.10
C PHE A 107 -0.88 -2.82 8.80
N SER A 108 -1.97 -2.39 8.19
CA SER A 108 -3.33 -2.45 8.78
C SER A 108 -3.45 -1.79 10.15
N ILE A 109 -2.72 -0.70 10.38
CA ILE A 109 -2.74 0.05 11.63
C ILE A 109 -4.16 0.58 11.89
N PRO A 110 -4.75 0.35 13.07
CA PRO A 110 -6.09 0.83 13.37
C PRO A 110 -6.22 2.34 13.16
N LEU A 111 -7.28 2.77 12.48
CA LEU A 111 -7.57 4.17 12.11
C LEU A 111 -6.57 4.83 11.14
N ILE A 112 -5.55 4.13 10.68
CA ILE A 112 -4.57 4.60 9.69
C ILE A 112 -4.79 3.85 8.38
N GLY A 113 -5.70 4.36 7.58
CA GLY A 113 -5.94 3.89 6.21
C GLY A 113 -5.21 4.77 5.20
N LYS A 114 -5.52 4.54 3.93
CA LYS A 114 -4.92 5.23 2.77
C LYS A 114 -4.90 6.76 2.93
N THR A 115 -6.01 7.37 3.33
CA THR A 115 -6.12 8.84 3.47
C THR A 115 -5.20 9.39 4.57
N ALA A 116 -5.10 8.72 5.72
CA ALA A 116 -4.22 9.12 6.80
C ALA A 116 -2.74 8.97 6.38
N SER A 117 -2.40 7.86 5.75
CA SER A 117 -1.06 7.58 5.24
C SER A 117 -0.62 8.58 4.16
N GLU A 118 -1.52 8.97 3.24
CA GLU A 118 -1.26 10.01 2.24
C GLU A 118 -1.05 11.40 2.87
N LYS A 119 -1.74 11.72 3.94
CA LYS A 119 -1.52 12.98 4.68
C LYS A 119 -0.18 12.98 5.39
N LEU A 120 0.20 11.89 6.05
CA LEU A 120 1.49 11.74 6.71
C LEU A 120 2.65 11.86 5.73
N SER A 121 2.60 11.18 4.60
CA SER A 121 3.67 11.21 3.58
C SER A 121 3.92 12.58 2.94
N LYS A 122 3.04 13.56 3.16
CA LYS A 122 3.26 14.95 2.73
C LYS A 122 4.09 15.76 3.72
N VAL A 123 4.15 15.35 4.97
CA VAL A 123 4.81 16.10 6.06
C VAL A 123 6.03 15.38 6.62
N CYS A 124 6.14 14.06 6.47
CA CYS A 124 7.29 13.26 6.86
C CYS A 124 7.75 12.37 5.70
N LYS A 125 9.03 12.05 5.67
CA LYS A 125 9.69 11.27 4.61
C LYS A 125 10.01 9.86 5.07
N ASP A 126 10.20 9.68 6.36
CA ASP A 126 10.56 8.42 6.98
C ASP A 126 9.59 8.08 8.10
N ILE A 127 9.48 6.77 8.40
CA ILE A 127 8.66 6.27 9.50
C ILE A 127 9.22 6.72 10.86
N ASP A 128 10.54 6.86 10.96
CA ASP A 128 11.26 7.27 12.16
C ASP A 128 11.06 8.76 12.51
N GLU A 129 10.59 9.56 11.54
CA GLU A 129 10.25 10.97 11.76
C GLU A 129 8.86 11.14 12.40
N ILE A 130 8.04 10.08 12.43
CA ILE A 130 6.64 10.19 12.86
C ILE A 130 6.56 10.39 14.36
N ASP A 131 6.11 11.57 14.75
CA ASP A 131 5.83 11.96 16.12
C ASP A 131 4.43 12.58 16.25
N TYR A 132 4.08 13.01 17.46
CA TYR A 132 2.80 13.64 17.74
C TYR A 132 2.58 14.93 16.94
N ASP A 133 3.59 15.78 16.84
CA ASP A 133 3.50 17.09 16.17
C ASP A 133 3.34 16.93 14.68
N LEU A 134 4.07 16.01 14.05
CA LEU A 134 3.91 15.67 12.63
C LEU A 134 2.55 15.06 12.32
N CYS A 135 2.04 14.19 13.21
CA CYS A 135 0.67 13.67 13.08
C CYS A 135 -0.37 14.79 13.09
N ARG A 136 -0.24 15.76 14.00
CA ARG A 136 -1.12 16.94 14.08
C ARG A 136 -0.98 17.83 12.85
N LYS A 137 0.24 18.08 12.39
CA LYS A 137 0.54 18.83 11.16
C LYS A 137 -0.05 18.15 9.92
N ALA A 138 -0.05 16.81 9.87
CA ALA A 138 -0.72 16.04 8.84
C ALA A 138 -2.26 16.13 8.90
N GLY A 139 -2.82 16.70 9.97
CA GLY A 139 -4.26 16.79 10.20
C GLY A 139 -4.90 15.47 10.60
N LEU A 140 -4.18 14.64 11.35
CA LEU A 140 -4.74 13.47 12.01
C LEU A 140 -5.49 13.88 13.27
N GLY A 141 -6.62 13.18 13.54
CA GLY A 141 -7.35 13.33 14.80
C GLY A 141 -6.62 12.65 15.96
N GLU A 142 -6.95 13.02 17.17
CA GLU A 142 -6.29 12.55 18.39
C GLU A 142 -6.27 11.01 18.52
N LYS A 143 -7.41 10.36 18.25
CA LYS A 143 -7.51 8.89 18.28
C LYS A 143 -6.61 8.20 17.23
N SER A 144 -6.52 8.76 16.04
CA SER A 144 -5.67 8.21 14.97
C SER A 144 -4.19 8.42 15.29
N THR A 145 -3.83 9.58 15.84
CA THR A 145 -2.47 9.88 16.30
C THR A 145 -2.05 8.91 17.41
N ALA A 146 -2.88 8.76 18.45
CA ALA A 146 -2.59 7.83 19.55
C ALA A 146 -2.45 6.37 19.04
N SER A 147 -3.33 5.94 18.12
CA SER A 147 -3.26 4.60 17.54
C SER A 147 -1.96 4.37 16.77
N LEU A 148 -1.53 5.34 15.96
CA LEU A 148 -0.30 5.24 15.19
C LEU A 148 0.94 5.21 16.07
N LEU A 149 1.05 6.12 17.03
CA LEU A 149 2.19 6.18 17.96
C LEU A 149 2.29 4.93 18.84
N HIS A 150 1.14 4.44 19.31
CA HIS A 150 1.11 3.18 20.08
C HIS A 150 1.57 1.99 19.22
N TRP A 151 1.13 1.91 17.97
CA TRP A 151 1.56 0.85 17.04
C TRP A 151 3.07 0.94 16.75
N LEU A 152 3.60 2.15 16.52
CA LEU A 152 5.04 2.35 16.30
C LEU A 152 5.85 1.86 17.51
N GLU A 153 5.44 2.21 18.72
CA GLU A 153 6.14 1.85 19.94
C GLU A 153 6.02 0.35 20.25
N MET A 154 4.82 -0.21 20.18
CA MET A 154 4.53 -1.56 20.66
C MET A 154 4.72 -2.66 19.62
N GLU A 155 4.55 -2.34 18.33
CA GLU A 155 4.61 -3.34 17.27
C GLU A 155 5.78 -3.10 16.32
N PHE A 156 5.96 -1.88 15.84
CA PHE A 156 6.99 -1.61 14.83
C PHE A 156 8.40 -1.68 15.42
N TYR A 157 8.66 -0.97 16.53
CA TYR A 157 10.01 -0.92 17.11
C TYR A 157 10.32 -2.08 18.06
N GLN A 158 9.33 -2.72 18.65
CA GLN A 158 9.56 -3.79 19.64
C GLN A 158 9.31 -5.21 19.11
N GLN A 159 8.37 -5.38 18.17
CA GLN A 159 7.92 -6.69 17.72
C GLN A 159 8.17 -6.94 16.22
N SER A 160 8.31 -5.89 15.43
CA SER A 160 8.60 -6.01 13.99
C SER A 160 10.08 -5.92 13.74
N MET A 161 10.85 -6.92 14.15
CA MET A 161 12.23 -7.04 13.70
C MET A 161 12.24 -7.48 12.23
N LEU A 162 11.72 -6.62 11.36
CA LEU A 162 11.89 -6.84 9.93
C LEU A 162 13.39 -6.88 9.62
N PRO A 163 13.88 -7.88 8.85
CA PRO A 163 15.32 -8.10 8.66
C PRO A 163 15.99 -7.03 7.78
N PHE A 164 15.28 -5.95 7.46
CA PHE A 164 15.75 -4.83 6.65
C PHE A 164 14.98 -3.54 7.02
N SER A 165 15.58 -2.40 6.71
CA SER A 165 14.89 -1.10 6.75
C SER A 165 14.24 -0.82 5.40
N PHE A 166 12.97 -0.46 5.39
CA PHE A 166 12.32 0.01 4.18
C PHE A 166 12.97 1.32 3.72
N LYS A 167 13.43 1.33 2.48
CA LYS A 167 13.91 2.56 1.84
C LYS A 167 12.69 3.25 1.25
N PHE A 168 12.30 4.36 1.85
CA PHE A 168 11.19 5.15 1.33
C PHE A 168 11.66 5.92 0.10
N GLU A 169 11.17 5.54 -1.07
CA GLU A 169 11.29 6.42 -2.22
C GLU A 169 10.51 7.70 -1.89
N ASN A 170 11.24 8.80 -1.82
CA ASN A 170 10.63 10.11 -1.83
C ASN A 170 9.84 10.24 -3.14
N ASN A 171 8.57 9.89 -3.14
CA ASN A 171 7.66 10.54 -4.05
C ASN A 171 7.62 12.01 -3.60
N GLN A 172 8.70 12.74 -3.90
CA GLN A 172 8.60 14.17 -4.00
C GLN A 172 7.43 14.36 -4.95
N THR A 173 6.31 14.82 -4.43
CA THR A 173 5.48 15.71 -5.21
C THR A 173 6.47 16.69 -5.79
N THR A 174 6.94 16.41 -7.00
CA THR A 174 7.60 17.42 -7.81
C THR A 174 6.72 18.63 -7.63
N ASN A 175 7.27 19.69 -7.03
CA ASN A 175 6.56 20.93 -6.89
C ASN A 175 5.99 21.19 -8.27
N ILE A 176 4.65 21.12 -8.39
CA ILE A 176 3.94 21.34 -9.65
C ILE A 176 4.17 22.79 -9.98
N THR A 177 5.24 23.07 -10.73
CA THR A 177 5.70 24.42 -11.05
C THR A 177 5.16 24.87 -12.40
N HIS A 178 4.74 23.91 -13.26
CA HIS A 178 4.45 24.19 -14.67
C HIS A 178 3.00 23.95 -15.09
N GLY A 179 2.14 23.42 -14.21
CA GLY A 179 0.70 23.21 -14.49
C GLY A 179 0.30 21.74 -14.64
N THR A 180 -0.97 21.51 -15.00
CA THR A 180 -1.58 20.18 -15.09
C THR A 180 -1.79 19.80 -16.55
N VAL A 181 -1.24 18.64 -16.96
CA VAL A 181 -1.28 18.15 -18.34
C VAL A 181 -2.23 16.97 -18.48
N CYS A 182 -3.03 16.93 -19.53
CA CYS A 182 -3.79 15.75 -19.95
C CYS A 182 -3.36 15.34 -21.35
N ILE A 183 -3.12 14.03 -21.56
CA ILE A 183 -2.75 13.49 -22.87
C ILE A 183 -3.97 12.88 -23.55
N SER A 184 -4.26 13.33 -24.77
CA SER A 184 -5.32 12.82 -25.64
C SER A 184 -4.74 12.11 -26.86
N GLY A 185 -5.40 11.05 -27.32
CA GLY A 185 -5.00 10.34 -28.55
C GLY A 185 -3.78 9.43 -28.37
N LYS A 186 -3.20 9.03 -29.49
CA LYS A 186 -1.97 8.24 -29.59
C LYS A 186 -0.78 9.19 -29.63
N LEU A 187 0.27 8.83 -28.89
CA LEU A 187 1.54 9.56 -28.95
C LEU A 187 2.42 9.03 -30.09
N THR A 188 3.20 9.91 -30.68
CA THR A 188 4.24 9.62 -31.67
C THR A 188 5.63 9.74 -31.08
N SER A 189 5.81 10.64 -30.10
CA SER A 189 7.08 10.91 -29.42
C SER A 189 7.45 9.87 -28.36
N TYR A 190 6.49 9.09 -27.87
CA TYR A 190 6.70 8.06 -26.84
C TYR A 190 5.99 6.76 -27.21
N LYS A 191 6.61 5.63 -26.90
CA LYS A 191 6.04 4.29 -27.16
C LYS A 191 4.77 4.04 -26.35
N THR A 192 4.71 4.58 -25.12
CA THR A 192 3.57 4.42 -24.21
C THR A 192 3.21 5.75 -23.54
N LYS A 193 1.92 5.88 -23.18
CA LYS A 193 1.48 7.03 -22.36
C LYS A 193 2.14 7.05 -20.98
N ALA A 194 2.51 5.90 -20.44
CA ALA A 194 3.18 5.79 -19.15
C ALA A 194 4.58 6.43 -19.18
N GLU A 195 5.36 6.21 -20.26
CA GLU A 195 6.66 6.87 -20.44
C GLU A 195 6.51 8.39 -20.53
N ALA A 196 5.54 8.88 -21.31
CA ALA A 196 5.26 10.30 -21.43
C ALA A 196 4.82 10.92 -20.09
N HIS A 197 3.99 10.21 -19.30
CA HIS A 197 3.57 10.64 -17.96
C HIS A 197 4.78 10.80 -17.04
N ASN A 198 5.65 9.79 -16.97
CA ASN A 198 6.84 9.83 -16.13
C ASN A 198 7.73 11.02 -16.51
N LYS A 199 7.96 11.22 -17.82
CA LYS A 199 8.78 12.33 -18.31
C LYS A 199 8.20 13.72 -17.98
N LEU A 200 6.89 13.88 -18.11
CA LEU A 200 6.20 15.12 -17.73
C LEU A 200 6.26 15.36 -16.22
N GLN A 201 6.15 14.32 -15.41
CA GLN A 201 6.30 14.42 -13.95
C GLN A 201 7.73 14.81 -13.56
N GLU A 202 8.76 14.24 -14.19
CA GLU A 202 10.16 14.64 -14.00
C GLU A 202 10.39 16.13 -14.34
N LEU A 203 9.65 16.66 -15.32
CA LEU A 203 9.70 18.07 -15.73
C LEU A 203 8.82 18.97 -14.86
N GLY A 204 8.21 18.48 -13.79
CA GLY A 204 7.41 19.29 -12.85
C GLY A 204 5.98 19.53 -13.27
N TYR A 205 5.41 18.75 -14.19
CA TYR A 205 3.99 18.81 -14.55
C TYR A 205 3.16 17.78 -13.78
N ALA A 206 1.96 18.18 -13.33
CA ALA A 206 0.97 17.21 -12.90
C ALA A 206 0.30 16.56 -14.10
N VAL A 207 0.21 15.22 -14.16
CA VAL A 207 -0.42 14.53 -15.28
C VAL A 207 -1.73 13.90 -14.86
N LYS A 208 -2.81 14.19 -15.60
CA LYS A 208 -4.14 13.61 -15.40
C LYS A 208 -4.58 12.79 -16.60
N THR A 209 -5.28 11.70 -16.33
CA THR A 209 -5.83 10.80 -17.37
C THR A 209 -7.12 11.32 -17.97
N SER A 210 -7.83 12.22 -17.26
CA SER A 210 -9.10 12.83 -17.70
C SER A 210 -9.00 14.35 -17.71
N LEU A 211 -9.76 14.99 -18.60
CA LEU A 211 -9.85 16.43 -18.71
C LEU A 211 -10.80 16.96 -17.62
N THR A 212 -10.21 17.57 -16.60
CA THR A 212 -10.91 18.25 -15.48
C THR A 212 -10.65 19.75 -15.55
N LYS A 213 -11.40 20.56 -14.79
CA LYS A 213 -11.30 22.04 -14.82
C LYS A 213 -9.90 22.60 -14.45
N ASP A 214 -9.11 21.82 -13.77
CA ASP A 214 -7.76 22.16 -13.31
C ASP A 214 -6.65 21.72 -14.30
N VAL A 215 -7.01 21.13 -15.45
CA VAL A 215 -6.08 20.83 -16.53
C VAL A 215 -5.80 22.09 -17.32
N THR A 216 -4.54 22.53 -17.32
CA THR A 216 -4.08 23.72 -18.01
C THR A 216 -3.53 23.49 -19.40
N ILE A 217 -3.08 22.24 -19.68
CA ILE A 217 -2.46 21.88 -20.97
C ILE A 217 -3.06 20.55 -21.46
N LEU A 218 -3.57 20.54 -22.69
CA LEU A 218 -3.97 19.32 -23.40
C LEU A 218 -2.98 18.99 -24.49
N VAL A 219 -2.31 17.84 -24.39
CA VAL A 219 -1.40 17.32 -25.42
C VAL A 219 -2.15 16.37 -26.34
N ASN A 220 -2.15 16.65 -27.65
CA ASN A 220 -2.70 15.80 -28.70
C ASN A 220 -1.75 15.74 -29.90
N GLU A 221 -0.85 14.76 -29.91
CA GLU A 221 0.11 14.55 -31.01
C GLU A 221 -0.54 13.88 -32.24
N SER A 222 -1.66 13.20 -32.06
CA SER A 222 -2.31 12.47 -33.15
C SER A 222 -2.98 13.40 -34.16
N GLY A 223 -3.21 14.66 -33.85
CA GLY A 223 -3.98 15.61 -34.67
C GLY A 223 -5.47 15.25 -34.83
N VAL A 224 -5.89 14.08 -34.33
CA VAL A 224 -7.27 13.63 -34.42
C VAL A 224 -8.13 14.30 -33.37
N GLU A 225 -9.22 14.90 -33.80
CA GLU A 225 -10.16 15.53 -32.89
C GLU A 225 -10.92 14.50 -32.05
N SER A 226 -10.78 14.59 -30.73
CA SER A 226 -11.42 13.72 -29.75
C SER A 226 -12.44 14.49 -28.89
N ALA A 227 -13.25 13.79 -28.14
CA ALA A 227 -14.15 14.43 -27.15
C ALA A 227 -13.37 15.31 -26.14
N LYS A 228 -12.11 14.96 -25.82
CA LYS A 228 -11.25 15.78 -24.96
C LYS A 228 -10.79 17.05 -25.65
N THR A 229 -10.44 17.00 -26.95
CA THR A 229 -10.03 18.20 -27.72
C THR A 229 -11.17 19.17 -27.94
N LYS A 230 -12.38 18.68 -28.18
CA LYS A 230 -13.58 19.52 -28.26
C LYS A 230 -13.83 20.23 -26.93
N LYS A 231 -13.85 19.47 -25.83
CA LYS A 231 -14.10 20.00 -24.48
C LYS A 231 -13.02 20.97 -23.96
N ALA A 232 -11.81 20.94 -24.53
CA ALA A 232 -10.72 21.84 -24.15
C ALA A 232 -10.76 23.18 -24.90
N ARG A 233 -11.59 23.30 -25.97
CA ARG A 233 -11.81 24.55 -26.72
C ARG A 233 -12.97 25.37 -26.19
N ASP A 234 -13.94 24.70 -25.54
CA ASP A 234 -15.10 25.30 -24.87
C ASP A 234 -14.69 25.86 -23.50
#